data_662d1ed6da2bac202dc7cdcd61cc8c3e
#
_entry.id   662d1ed6da2bac202dc7cdcd61cc8c3e
#
_cell.length_a   1.000
_cell.length_b   1.000
_cell.length_c   1.000
_cell.angle_alpha   90.00
_cell.angle_beta   90.00
_cell.angle_gamma   90.00
#
_symmetry.space_group_name_H-M   'P 1'
#
loop_
_entity.id
_entity.type
_entity.pdbx_description
1 polymer ?
#
loop_
_entity_poly.entity_id
_entity_poly.type
_entity_poly.pdbx_seq_one_letter_code
_entity_poly.pdbx_strand_id
1 'polypeptide(L)'
;MRRLRYGLRGPLLALLLSALCWTSPAAAQELMDPGFAYYEVGDLDAPRPGARAPAMMLMGGGEWVPEAFQWWLRQAGNGRVLILRASGTDELQDRLYREIGGTTAVQTLVFDSRRGADDPAVLRVVAAADAIFIAGGDQSRYIRFWKGTALNRALNAHVRAGKPIAGTSAGLAILGGYAYGALDGGSIDSASAMADPMGEAVTLDRGFLQLPYLQRVVTDTHFDKRDRLGRLIVFVARAAHDSGDPDMVGIGVDEDTALCVEPDGQAQVYSADGEGKVWVVSPGRDADRLVEGEPLRFHAVPVTVVASGSRMRLDDLQAEAAYEALADISDGEIEVIRQ
;
A
#
# COMPACT_ATOMS: atom_id res chain seq x y z
N MET A 1 -52.62 -86.71 42.32
CA MET A 1 -52.10 -86.78 43.70
C MET A 1 -51.22 -85.58 43.96
N ARG A 2 -51.65 -84.68 44.76
CA ARG A 2 -51.03 -84.07 45.99
C ARG A 2 -49.50 -83.78 45.78
N ARG A 3 -49.02 -82.59 46.07
CA ARG A 3 -49.19 -81.63 47.16
C ARG A 3 -48.60 -80.26 46.81
N LEU A 4 -49.28 -79.24 47.35
CA LEU A 4 -48.84 -77.89 47.72
C LEU A 4 -47.42 -77.80 48.37
N ARG A 5 -46.72 -76.65 48.23
CA ARG A 5 -46.37 -75.71 49.35
C ARG A 5 -45.66 -74.47 48.80
N TYR A 6 -46.24 -73.39 49.08
CA TYR A 6 -45.82 -72.12 49.70
C TYR A 6 -44.29 -71.86 49.80
N GLY A 7 -43.78 -70.76 49.37
CA GLY A 7 -43.78 -69.53 50.10
C GLY A 7 -42.55 -68.70 49.87
N LEU A 8 -42.78 -67.46 50.02
CA LEU A 8 -41.96 -66.31 50.42
C LEU A 8 -41.63 -65.29 49.29
N ARG A 9 -42.40 -64.23 49.39
CA ARG A 9 -42.14 -62.92 48.77
C ARG A 9 -41.00 -62.22 49.50
N GLY A 10 -39.97 -61.79 48.80
CA GLY A 10 -39.02 -60.79 49.25
C GLY A 10 -38.99 -59.63 48.19
N PRO A 11 -38.98 -58.37 48.59
CA PRO A 11 -39.00 -57.27 47.65
C PRO A 11 -37.60 -57.06 47.05
N LEU A 12 -37.51 -57.12 45.70
CA LEU A 12 -36.36 -56.66 44.98
C LEU A 12 -36.30 -55.15 45.04
N LEU A 13 -35.32 -54.64 45.76
CA LEU A 13 -34.91 -53.23 45.77
C LEU A 13 -34.26 -52.93 44.44
N ALA A 14 -34.94 -52.26 43.52
CA ALA A 14 -34.40 -51.77 42.30
C ALA A 14 -33.54 -50.52 42.59
N LEU A 15 -32.21 -50.65 42.58
CA LEU A 15 -31.29 -49.56 42.60
C LEU A 15 -31.31 -48.88 41.20
N LEU A 16 -32.00 -47.77 41.10
CA LEU A 16 -31.91 -46.85 40.00
C LEU A 16 -30.55 -46.09 40.12
N LEU A 17 -29.55 -46.53 39.36
CA LEU A 17 -28.35 -45.76 39.08
C LEU A 17 -28.75 -44.65 38.10
N SER A 18 -29.04 -43.45 38.62
CA SER A 18 -29.09 -42.22 37.84
C SER A 18 -27.70 -41.85 37.37
N ALA A 19 -27.34 -42.21 36.11
CA ALA A 19 -26.19 -41.67 35.42
C ALA A 19 -26.43 -40.18 35.18
N LEU A 20 -25.87 -39.32 36.04
CA LEU A 20 -25.72 -37.90 35.73
C LEU A 20 -24.76 -37.79 34.54
N CYS A 21 -25.30 -37.67 33.35
CA CYS A 21 -24.55 -37.13 32.21
C CYS A 21 -24.16 -35.67 32.53
N TRP A 22 -22.96 -35.47 32.97
CA TRP A 22 -22.35 -34.16 32.96
C TRP A 22 -22.08 -33.81 31.47
N THR A 23 -23.06 -33.15 30.85
CA THR A 23 -22.79 -32.39 29.64
C THR A 23 -21.96 -31.20 30.06
N SER A 24 -20.62 -31.29 29.86
CA SER A 24 -19.78 -30.11 29.84
C SER A 24 -20.40 -29.16 28.82
N PRO A 25 -20.68 -27.90 29.16
CA PRO A 25 -21.02 -26.93 28.15
C PRO A 25 -19.77 -26.86 27.24
N ALA A 26 -19.88 -27.33 25.99
CA ALA A 26 -18.98 -26.96 24.96
C ALA A 26 -19.02 -25.43 24.96
N ALA A 27 -17.95 -24.79 25.47
CA ALA A 27 -17.78 -23.38 25.34
C ALA A 27 -17.87 -23.11 23.84
N ALA A 28 -18.92 -22.42 23.42
CA ALA A 28 -19.02 -21.88 22.10
C ALA A 28 -17.79 -20.97 22.00
N GLN A 29 -16.74 -21.45 21.32
CA GLN A 29 -15.60 -20.66 20.97
C GLN A 29 -16.18 -19.67 19.98
N GLU A 30 -16.48 -18.47 20.46
CA GLU A 30 -16.84 -17.34 19.62
C GLU A 30 -15.75 -17.30 18.56
N LEU A 31 -16.09 -17.60 17.32
CA LEU A 31 -15.19 -17.47 16.17
C LEU A 31 -14.89 -15.98 16.10
N MET A 32 -13.80 -15.58 16.75
CA MET A 32 -13.34 -14.20 16.68
C MET A 32 -12.97 -13.93 15.23
N ASP A 33 -13.56 -12.88 14.67
CA ASP A 33 -13.22 -12.35 13.36
C ASP A 33 -11.68 -12.27 13.22
N PRO A 34 -11.07 -12.92 12.22
CA PRO A 34 -9.63 -12.93 12.06
C PRO A 34 -9.05 -11.53 11.72
N GLY A 35 -9.91 -10.58 11.33
CA GLY A 35 -9.51 -9.23 10.95
C GLY A 35 -9.01 -9.14 9.52
N PHE A 36 -9.28 -10.17 8.70
CA PHE A 36 -8.99 -10.17 7.28
C PHE A 36 -9.84 -11.20 6.52
N ALA A 37 -10.05 -10.95 5.24
CA ALA A 37 -10.56 -11.93 4.29
C ALA A 37 -9.44 -12.36 3.33
N TYR A 38 -9.51 -13.63 2.84
CA TYR A 38 -8.55 -14.21 1.92
C TYR A 38 -9.27 -14.78 0.69
N TYR A 39 -8.71 -14.51 -0.47
CA TYR A 39 -9.18 -15.00 -1.77
C TYR A 39 -8.00 -15.45 -2.61
N GLU A 40 -8.24 -16.35 -3.57
CA GLU A 40 -7.21 -16.83 -4.50
C GLU A 40 -7.79 -17.23 -5.85
N VAL A 41 -6.97 -17.12 -6.88
CA VAL A 41 -7.24 -17.60 -8.24
C VAL A 41 -5.95 -18.09 -8.88
N GLY A 42 -6.04 -19.11 -9.72
CA GLY A 42 -4.89 -19.72 -10.41
C GLY A 42 -4.36 -20.94 -9.69
N ASP A 43 -3.14 -21.35 -10.03
CA ASP A 43 -2.49 -22.55 -9.52
C ASP A 43 -1.36 -22.17 -8.54
N LEU A 44 -1.63 -22.33 -7.25
CA LEU A 44 -0.65 -22.08 -6.19
C LEU A 44 0.46 -23.13 -6.12
N ASP A 45 0.26 -24.31 -6.72
CA ASP A 45 1.25 -25.39 -6.77
C ASP A 45 2.09 -25.36 -8.05
N ALA A 46 1.79 -24.43 -8.96
CA ALA A 46 2.56 -24.27 -10.19
C ALA A 46 4.05 -24.08 -9.89
N PRO A 47 4.94 -24.66 -10.72
CA PRO A 47 6.37 -24.43 -10.60
C PRO A 47 6.68 -22.93 -10.66
N ARG A 48 7.59 -22.46 -9.81
CA ARG A 48 8.03 -21.07 -9.84
C ARG A 48 8.83 -20.81 -11.11
N PRO A 49 8.36 -19.94 -12.00
CA PRO A 49 8.83 -19.96 -13.39
C PRO A 49 10.16 -19.26 -13.61
N GLY A 50 10.62 -18.35 -12.81
CA GLY A 50 11.80 -17.57 -13.17
C GLY A 50 12.58 -16.95 -12.02
N ALA A 51 13.72 -16.37 -12.37
CA ALA A 51 14.47 -15.50 -11.48
C ALA A 51 13.66 -14.22 -11.21
N ARG A 52 13.75 -13.71 -9.99
CA ARG A 52 13.16 -12.44 -9.57
C ARG A 52 14.24 -11.39 -9.52
N ALA A 53 13.84 -10.15 -9.80
CA ALA A 53 14.70 -8.98 -9.64
C ALA A 53 13.98 -7.93 -8.78
N PRO A 54 14.70 -7.19 -7.92
CA PRO A 54 14.10 -6.06 -7.22
C PRO A 54 13.52 -5.08 -8.25
N ALA A 55 12.26 -4.71 -8.07
CA ALA A 55 11.61 -3.74 -8.95
C ALA A 55 10.45 -3.09 -8.21
N MET A 56 10.13 -1.87 -8.61
CA MET A 56 8.98 -1.15 -8.08
C MET A 56 8.11 -0.65 -9.23
N MET A 57 6.78 -0.70 -9.05
CA MET A 57 5.83 -0.04 -9.95
C MET A 57 5.00 0.94 -9.12
N LEU A 58 5.18 2.22 -9.40
CA LEU A 58 4.57 3.35 -8.70
C LEU A 58 3.45 3.90 -9.58
N MET A 59 2.19 3.57 -9.28
CA MET A 59 1.07 3.89 -10.14
C MET A 59 0.15 4.94 -9.51
N GLY A 60 -0.19 5.99 -10.27
CA GLY A 60 -0.92 7.15 -9.77
C GLY A 60 -2.40 6.93 -9.45
N GLY A 61 -2.97 5.81 -9.89
CA GLY A 61 -4.40 5.52 -9.76
C GLY A 61 -5.09 5.51 -11.12
N GLY A 62 -6.42 5.43 -11.13
CA GLY A 62 -7.19 5.35 -12.36
C GLY A 62 -7.15 3.98 -13.02
N GLU A 63 -7.12 3.94 -14.35
CA GLU A 63 -7.05 2.71 -15.12
C GLU A 63 -5.65 2.08 -15.06
N TRP A 64 -5.64 0.77 -15.12
CA TRP A 64 -4.37 0.04 -15.09
C TRP A 64 -3.63 0.15 -16.42
N VAL A 65 -2.31 0.25 -16.34
CA VAL A 65 -1.40 0.31 -17.49
C VAL A 65 -0.87 -1.10 -17.77
N PRO A 66 -1.42 -1.84 -18.75
CA PRO A 66 -1.10 -3.26 -18.95
C PRO A 66 0.38 -3.52 -19.18
N GLU A 67 1.05 -2.64 -19.94
CA GLU A 67 2.48 -2.77 -20.24
C GLU A 67 3.34 -2.67 -18.98
N ALA A 68 3.00 -1.77 -18.05
CA ALA A 68 3.68 -1.61 -16.77
C ALA A 68 3.47 -2.85 -15.88
N PHE A 69 2.24 -3.37 -15.82
CA PHE A 69 1.96 -4.61 -15.09
C PHE A 69 2.71 -5.80 -15.68
N GLN A 70 2.70 -5.98 -16.99
CA GLN A 70 3.44 -7.07 -17.65
C GLN A 70 4.94 -6.96 -17.42
N TRP A 71 5.51 -5.73 -17.47
CA TRP A 71 6.89 -5.50 -17.10
C TRP A 71 7.17 -5.93 -15.66
N TRP A 72 6.36 -5.48 -14.71
CA TRP A 72 6.51 -5.80 -13.29
C TRP A 72 6.37 -7.29 -12.98
N LEU A 73 5.43 -7.98 -13.63
CA LEU A 73 5.24 -9.42 -13.50
C LEU A 73 6.46 -10.21 -14.02
N ARG A 74 7.11 -9.74 -15.09
CA ARG A 74 8.38 -10.36 -15.56
C ARG A 74 9.48 -10.24 -14.50
N GLN A 75 9.55 -9.11 -13.77
CA GLN A 75 10.50 -8.96 -12.66
C GLN A 75 10.19 -9.94 -11.51
N ALA A 76 8.95 -10.33 -11.35
CA ALA A 76 8.51 -11.36 -10.40
C ALA A 76 8.75 -12.82 -10.90
N GLY A 77 9.38 -12.98 -12.06
CA GLY A 77 9.52 -14.29 -12.70
C GLY A 77 8.17 -14.90 -13.11
N ASN A 78 7.14 -14.09 -13.30
CA ASN A 78 5.76 -14.50 -13.59
C ASN A 78 5.18 -15.47 -12.53
N GLY A 79 5.61 -15.34 -11.28
CA GLY A 79 5.22 -16.19 -10.16
C GLY A 79 3.89 -15.79 -9.54
N ARG A 80 3.76 -16.03 -8.23
CA ARG A 80 2.56 -15.72 -7.45
C ARG A 80 2.53 -14.25 -7.07
N VAL A 81 1.40 -13.59 -7.30
CA VAL A 81 1.17 -12.21 -6.85
C VAL A 81 0.25 -12.19 -5.64
N LEU A 82 0.60 -11.37 -4.65
CA LEU A 82 -0.25 -11.05 -3.52
C LEU A 82 -0.78 -9.62 -3.65
N ILE A 83 -2.09 -9.45 -3.68
CA ILE A 83 -2.77 -8.16 -3.58
C ILE A 83 -3.08 -7.88 -2.11
N LEU A 84 -2.69 -6.72 -1.62
CA LEU A 84 -3.01 -6.23 -0.28
C LEU A 84 -3.95 -5.03 -0.36
N ARG A 85 -5.01 -5.04 0.44
CA ARG A 85 -5.98 -3.95 0.51
C ARG A 85 -6.66 -3.89 1.88
N ALA A 86 -7.33 -2.77 2.19
CA ALA A 86 -8.09 -2.57 3.42
C ALA A 86 -9.57 -2.21 3.17
N SER A 87 -10.07 -2.53 1.98
CA SER A 87 -11.46 -2.38 1.57
C SER A 87 -11.71 -3.16 0.27
N GLY A 88 -12.98 -3.39 -0.09
CA GLY A 88 -13.35 -4.17 -1.28
C GLY A 88 -13.28 -5.68 -1.04
N THR A 89 -13.22 -6.44 -2.12
CA THR A 89 -13.18 -7.90 -2.12
C THR A 89 -12.08 -8.44 -3.04
N ASP A 90 -12.38 -9.42 -3.85
CA ASP A 90 -11.48 -10.12 -4.76
C ASP A 90 -11.47 -9.61 -6.20
N GLU A 91 -12.23 -8.56 -6.52
CA GLU A 91 -12.43 -8.07 -7.88
C GLU A 91 -11.14 -7.78 -8.66
N LEU A 92 -10.08 -7.35 -7.97
CA LEU A 92 -8.80 -7.03 -8.61
C LEU A 92 -7.97 -8.26 -9.00
N GLN A 93 -8.17 -9.39 -8.31
CA GLN A 93 -7.39 -10.60 -8.63
C GLN A 93 -7.78 -11.19 -9.98
N ASP A 94 -9.07 -11.17 -10.34
CA ASP A 94 -9.53 -11.64 -11.64
C ASP A 94 -9.02 -10.73 -12.76
N ARG A 95 -9.02 -9.41 -12.55
CA ARG A 95 -8.44 -8.45 -13.50
C ARG A 95 -6.94 -8.74 -13.71
N LEU A 96 -6.16 -8.95 -12.65
CA LEU A 96 -4.73 -9.23 -12.77
C LEU A 96 -4.48 -10.61 -13.40
N TYR A 97 -5.19 -11.64 -12.98
CA TYR A 97 -4.96 -13.01 -13.42
C TYR A 97 -5.43 -13.27 -14.85
N ARG A 98 -6.64 -12.75 -15.21
CA ARG A 98 -7.30 -13.07 -16.47
C ARG A 98 -7.08 -12.03 -17.57
N GLU A 99 -7.10 -10.74 -17.22
CA GLU A 99 -7.02 -9.66 -18.22
C GLU A 99 -5.57 -9.26 -18.48
N ILE A 100 -4.77 -9.03 -17.43
CA ILE A 100 -3.33 -8.76 -17.59
C ILE A 100 -2.59 -10.08 -17.91
N GLY A 101 -2.85 -11.13 -17.16
CA GLY A 101 -2.23 -12.46 -17.33
C GLY A 101 -0.75 -12.47 -16.97
N GLY A 102 -0.09 -13.61 -17.28
CA GLY A 102 1.37 -13.73 -17.08
C GLY A 102 1.79 -14.00 -15.64
N THR A 103 0.91 -14.55 -14.81
CA THR A 103 1.20 -14.99 -13.44
C THR A 103 0.62 -16.38 -13.17
N THR A 104 1.21 -17.18 -12.30
CA THR A 104 0.72 -18.52 -11.98
C THR A 104 -0.52 -18.49 -11.10
N ALA A 105 -0.58 -17.54 -10.17
CA ALA A 105 -1.71 -17.36 -9.26
C ALA A 105 -1.72 -15.93 -8.69
N VAL A 106 -2.92 -15.48 -8.30
CA VAL A 106 -3.11 -14.25 -7.56
C VAL A 106 -3.87 -14.55 -6.28
N GLN A 107 -3.35 -14.04 -5.18
CA GLN A 107 -3.96 -14.11 -3.86
C GLN A 107 -4.35 -12.69 -3.43
N THR A 108 -5.45 -12.54 -2.69
CA THR A 108 -5.87 -11.25 -2.15
C THR A 108 -6.09 -11.36 -0.65
N LEU A 109 -5.49 -10.45 0.11
CA LEU A 109 -5.76 -10.23 1.53
C LEU A 109 -6.45 -8.89 1.71
N VAL A 110 -7.64 -8.89 2.27
CA VAL A 110 -8.42 -7.70 2.58
C VAL A 110 -8.48 -7.54 4.09
N PHE A 111 -7.87 -6.49 4.62
CA PHE A 111 -7.82 -6.23 6.05
C PHE A 111 -9.00 -5.34 6.48
N ASP A 112 -9.71 -5.73 7.49
CA ASP A 112 -10.75 -4.94 8.14
C ASP A 112 -10.29 -4.35 9.48
N SER A 113 -9.23 -4.91 10.05
CA SER A 113 -8.65 -4.46 11.31
C SER A 113 -7.15 -4.75 11.41
N ARG A 114 -6.52 -4.16 12.43
CA ARG A 114 -5.11 -4.37 12.75
C ARG A 114 -4.79 -5.81 13.16
N ARG A 115 -5.78 -6.55 13.69
CA ARG A 115 -5.62 -7.93 14.16
C ARG A 115 -5.08 -8.85 13.07
N GLY A 116 -5.61 -8.76 11.87
CA GLY A 116 -5.18 -9.57 10.73
C GLY A 116 -3.71 -9.37 10.37
N ALA A 117 -3.13 -8.21 10.66
CA ALA A 117 -1.74 -7.90 10.32
C ALA A 117 -0.68 -8.64 11.19
N ASP A 118 -1.10 -9.31 12.25
CA ASP A 118 -0.22 -10.15 13.07
C ASP A 118 -0.58 -11.65 12.96
N ASP A 119 -1.56 -12.02 12.12
CA ASP A 119 -2.00 -13.40 11.97
C ASP A 119 -0.95 -14.26 11.25
N PRO A 120 -0.58 -15.42 11.79
CA PRO A 120 0.40 -16.32 11.15
C PRO A 120 -0.01 -16.82 9.76
N ALA A 121 -1.33 -16.92 9.45
CA ALA A 121 -1.78 -17.30 8.12
C ALA A 121 -1.47 -16.21 7.09
N VAL A 122 -1.72 -14.96 7.43
CA VAL A 122 -1.34 -13.78 6.62
C VAL A 122 0.15 -13.78 6.35
N LEU A 123 0.97 -13.99 7.38
CA LEU A 123 2.44 -13.97 7.24
C LEU A 123 2.95 -15.10 6.33
N ARG A 124 2.32 -16.27 6.34
CA ARG A 124 2.65 -17.37 5.40
C ARG A 124 2.34 -16.98 3.95
N VAL A 125 1.20 -16.35 3.70
CA VAL A 125 0.81 -15.88 2.36
C VAL A 125 1.82 -14.83 1.85
N VAL A 126 2.15 -13.83 2.68
CA VAL A 126 3.15 -12.79 2.34
C VAL A 126 4.52 -13.40 2.04
N ALA A 127 4.98 -14.35 2.85
CA ALA A 127 6.27 -15.00 2.64
C ALA A 127 6.32 -15.81 1.34
N ALA A 128 5.20 -16.44 0.95
CA ALA A 128 5.08 -17.25 -0.26
C ALA A 128 4.97 -16.41 -1.54
N ALA A 129 4.58 -15.15 -1.47
CA ALA A 129 4.42 -14.27 -2.62
C ALA A 129 5.75 -14.02 -3.36
N ASP A 130 5.71 -13.99 -4.67
CA ASP A 130 6.83 -13.63 -5.54
C ASP A 130 6.83 -12.13 -5.83
N ALA A 131 5.66 -11.49 -5.84
CA ALA A 131 5.48 -10.05 -5.89
C ALA A 131 4.31 -9.61 -5.02
N ILE A 132 4.32 -8.36 -4.56
CA ILE A 132 3.24 -7.75 -3.76
C ILE A 132 2.73 -6.49 -4.46
N PHE A 133 1.40 -6.42 -4.65
CA PHE A 133 0.69 -5.24 -5.15
C PHE A 133 -0.19 -4.66 -4.05
N ILE A 134 0.05 -3.40 -3.67
CA ILE A 134 -0.80 -2.68 -2.71
C ILE A 134 -1.83 -1.88 -3.49
N ALA A 135 -3.09 -2.26 -3.34
CA ALA A 135 -4.18 -1.66 -4.10
C ALA A 135 -4.53 -0.25 -3.63
N GLY A 136 -5.38 0.41 -4.40
CA GLY A 136 -6.02 1.67 -4.00
C GLY A 136 -7.00 1.49 -2.84
N GLY A 137 -7.46 2.61 -2.29
CA GLY A 137 -8.43 2.63 -1.19
C GLY A 137 -8.18 3.79 -0.24
N ASP A 138 -8.09 3.51 1.04
CA ASP A 138 -7.84 4.49 2.10
C ASP A 138 -6.47 4.22 2.74
N GLN A 139 -5.49 5.08 2.45
CA GLN A 139 -4.13 4.95 3.00
C GLN A 139 -4.09 5.07 4.53
N SER A 140 -5.04 5.75 5.15
CA SER A 140 -5.11 5.86 6.60
C SER A 140 -5.33 4.48 7.26
N ARG A 141 -6.10 3.62 6.61
CA ARG A 141 -6.30 2.23 7.05
C ARG A 141 -5.02 1.41 6.93
N TYR A 142 -4.26 1.58 5.85
CA TYR A 142 -2.97 0.90 5.68
C TYR A 142 -2.01 1.23 6.81
N ILE A 143 -1.87 2.51 7.14
CA ILE A 143 -1.01 2.95 8.25
C ILE A 143 -1.56 2.44 9.59
N ARG A 144 -2.84 2.65 9.89
CA ARG A 144 -3.46 2.23 11.16
C ARG A 144 -3.43 0.73 11.38
N PHE A 145 -3.67 -0.06 10.32
CA PHE A 145 -3.75 -1.52 10.45
C PHE A 145 -2.39 -2.20 10.36
N TRP A 146 -1.45 -1.68 9.55
CA TRP A 146 -0.23 -2.42 9.25
C TRP A 146 1.03 -1.88 9.92
N LYS A 147 1.16 -0.57 10.16
CA LYS A 147 2.39 0.01 10.71
C LYS A 147 2.77 -0.60 12.06
N GLY A 148 4.05 -1.03 12.17
CA GLY A 148 4.61 -1.61 13.40
C GLY A 148 4.15 -3.03 13.71
N THR A 149 3.42 -3.71 12.81
CA THR A 149 2.94 -5.09 12.95
C THR A 149 3.93 -6.11 12.37
N ALA A 150 3.60 -7.39 12.49
CA ALA A 150 4.34 -8.46 11.83
C ALA A 150 4.23 -8.36 10.30
N LEU A 151 3.08 -7.95 9.75
CA LEU A 151 2.90 -7.68 8.33
C LEU A 151 3.85 -6.58 7.85
N ASN A 152 3.96 -5.45 8.56
CA ASN A 152 4.89 -4.37 8.19
C ASN A 152 6.33 -4.88 8.13
N ARG A 153 6.75 -5.69 9.10
CA ARG A 153 8.08 -6.31 9.07
C ARG A 153 8.25 -7.29 7.91
N ALA A 154 7.20 -8.06 7.57
CA ALA A 154 7.21 -9.00 6.46
C ALA A 154 7.28 -8.29 5.10
N LEU A 155 6.58 -7.17 4.91
CA LEU A 155 6.67 -6.32 3.72
C LEU A 155 8.09 -5.78 3.52
N ASN A 156 8.68 -5.23 4.57
CA ASN A 156 10.06 -4.78 4.52
C ASN A 156 11.06 -5.94 4.27
N ALA A 157 10.78 -7.14 4.79
CA ALA A 157 11.58 -8.33 4.51
C ALA A 157 11.43 -8.80 3.05
N HIS A 158 10.23 -8.70 2.46
CA HIS A 158 9.96 -8.99 1.05
C HIS A 158 10.80 -8.10 0.13
N VAL A 159 10.83 -6.79 0.39
CA VAL A 159 11.65 -5.82 -0.36
C VAL A 159 13.16 -6.13 -0.20
N ARG A 160 13.64 -6.35 1.03
CA ARG A 160 15.04 -6.72 1.27
C ARG A 160 15.45 -8.05 0.62
N ALA A 161 14.51 -8.96 0.40
CA ALA A 161 14.75 -10.21 -0.34
C ALA A 161 14.83 -10.02 -1.86
N GLY A 162 14.78 -8.78 -2.35
CA GLY A 162 14.85 -8.46 -3.77
C GLY A 162 13.60 -8.88 -4.55
N LYS A 163 12.45 -8.92 -3.91
CA LYS A 163 11.17 -9.25 -4.55
C LYS A 163 10.45 -7.97 -4.96
N PRO A 164 9.79 -7.96 -6.14
CA PRO A 164 9.06 -6.79 -6.62
C PRO A 164 7.91 -6.36 -5.70
N ILE A 165 7.73 -5.05 -5.60
CA ILE A 165 6.58 -4.43 -4.94
C ILE A 165 5.96 -3.38 -5.85
N ALA A 166 4.64 -3.23 -5.78
CA ALA A 166 3.92 -2.20 -6.50
C ALA A 166 2.83 -1.58 -5.63
N GLY A 167 2.43 -0.37 -5.97
CA GLY A 167 1.30 0.31 -5.33
C GLY A 167 0.58 1.24 -6.27
N THR A 168 -0.75 1.33 -6.13
CA THR A 168 -1.57 2.27 -6.89
C THR A 168 -2.38 3.15 -5.95
N SER A 169 -2.60 4.42 -6.31
CA SER A 169 -3.42 5.35 -5.52
C SER A 169 -2.99 5.36 -4.04
N ALA A 170 -3.88 5.04 -3.09
CA ALA A 170 -3.54 4.92 -1.67
C ALA A 170 -2.36 3.95 -1.41
N GLY A 171 -2.22 2.90 -2.24
CA GLY A 171 -1.08 1.99 -2.17
C GLY A 171 0.24 2.63 -2.58
N LEU A 172 0.24 3.52 -3.58
CA LEU A 172 1.42 4.33 -3.91
C LEU A 172 1.72 5.36 -2.82
N ALA A 173 0.71 6.02 -2.28
CA ALA A 173 0.87 7.07 -1.26
C ALA A 173 1.66 6.62 -0.02
N ILE A 174 1.71 5.31 0.25
CA ILE A 174 2.45 4.73 1.39
C ILE A 174 3.80 4.11 1.03
N LEU A 175 4.24 4.18 -0.22
CA LEU A 175 5.53 3.61 -0.65
C LEU A 175 6.71 4.54 -0.39
N GLY A 176 6.49 5.84 -0.28
CA GLY A 176 7.53 6.80 0.08
C GLY A 176 8.09 6.58 1.48
N GLY A 177 9.33 7.00 1.73
CA GLY A 177 9.92 7.02 3.07
C GLY A 177 9.16 7.95 4.02
N TYR A 178 8.48 8.94 3.45
CA TYR A 178 7.46 9.77 4.08
C TYR A 178 6.14 9.59 3.33
N ALA A 179 5.11 9.23 4.04
CA ALA A 179 3.80 8.92 3.48
C ALA A 179 2.75 9.92 3.98
N TYR A 180 2.02 10.57 3.07
CA TYR A 180 0.84 11.30 3.48
C TYR A 180 -0.25 10.32 3.91
N GLY A 181 -0.53 10.31 5.21
CA GLY A 181 -1.38 9.30 5.85
C GLY A 181 -2.87 9.56 5.76
N ALA A 182 -3.31 10.77 5.44
CA ALA A 182 -4.72 11.18 5.52
C ALA A 182 -5.37 10.79 6.87
N LEU A 183 -4.63 10.91 7.98
CA LEU A 183 -5.02 10.41 9.30
C LEU A 183 -6.03 11.31 10.01
N ASP A 184 -6.23 12.52 9.51
CA ASP A 184 -7.18 13.52 10.01
C ASP A 184 -8.58 13.41 9.39
N GLY A 185 -8.93 12.24 8.85
CA GLY A 185 -10.27 11.91 8.38
C GLY A 185 -10.57 12.26 6.92
N GLY A 186 -9.58 12.68 6.14
CA GLY A 186 -9.77 12.98 4.72
C GLY A 186 -8.48 13.26 3.95
N SER A 187 -8.61 13.40 2.63
CA SER A 187 -7.49 13.81 1.78
C SER A 187 -7.49 15.34 1.64
N ILE A 188 -6.42 15.99 2.13
CA ILE A 188 -6.24 17.45 1.97
C ILE A 188 -6.03 17.81 0.49
N ASP A 189 -6.58 18.94 0.05
CA ASP A 189 -6.29 19.53 -1.26
C ASP A 189 -5.08 20.48 -1.21
N SER A 190 -4.66 20.98 -2.38
CA SER A 190 -3.51 21.88 -2.48
C SER A 190 -3.73 23.22 -1.78
N ALA A 191 -4.91 23.82 -1.94
CA ALA A 191 -5.20 25.12 -1.35
C ALA A 191 -5.18 25.06 0.18
N SER A 192 -5.86 24.05 0.75
CA SER A 192 -5.88 23.83 2.20
C SER A 192 -4.48 23.53 2.77
N ALA A 193 -3.70 22.71 2.05
CA ALA A 193 -2.33 22.38 2.48
C ALA A 193 -1.42 23.62 2.45
N MET A 194 -1.48 24.45 1.41
CA MET A 194 -0.69 25.68 1.29
C MET A 194 -1.10 26.74 2.30
N ALA A 195 -2.39 26.81 2.66
CA ALA A 195 -2.90 27.77 3.63
C ALA A 195 -2.48 27.45 5.07
N ASP A 196 -2.35 26.18 5.42
CA ASP A 196 -1.90 25.72 6.75
C ASP A 196 -0.94 24.51 6.65
N PRO A 197 0.31 24.74 6.22
CA PRO A 197 1.29 23.68 5.94
C PRO A 197 1.74 22.93 7.20
N MET A 198 1.59 23.54 8.38
CA MET A 198 1.92 22.94 9.69
C MET A 198 0.70 22.33 10.38
N GLY A 199 -0.49 22.49 9.80
CA GLY A 199 -1.76 22.06 10.36
C GLY A 199 -1.90 20.56 10.52
N GLU A 200 -2.85 20.15 11.37
CA GLU A 200 -3.10 18.73 11.71
C GLU A 200 -3.50 17.88 10.49
N ALA A 201 -4.09 18.49 9.44
CA ALA A 201 -4.49 17.79 8.23
C ALA A 201 -3.31 17.36 7.35
N VAL A 202 -2.12 17.98 7.52
CA VAL A 202 -0.87 17.55 6.84
C VAL A 202 -0.22 16.41 7.64
N THR A 203 -0.85 15.24 7.58
CA THR A 203 -0.42 14.06 8.34
C THR A 203 0.67 13.28 7.59
N LEU A 204 1.94 13.56 7.87
CA LEU A 204 3.05 12.80 7.33
C LEU A 204 3.48 11.70 8.30
N ASP A 205 3.50 10.47 7.80
CA ASP A 205 4.01 9.30 8.51
C ASP A 205 5.39 8.94 7.97
N ARG A 206 6.32 8.54 8.88
CA ARG A 206 7.70 8.22 8.52
C ARG A 206 8.02 6.76 8.79
N GLY A 207 8.80 6.17 7.88
CA GLY A 207 9.42 4.86 8.13
C GLY A 207 8.45 3.69 8.14
N PHE A 208 7.33 3.79 7.42
CA PHE A 208 6.39 2.69 7.25
C PHE A 208 6.99 1.59 6.37
N LEU A 209 7.40 1.93 5.15
CA LEU A 209 8.12 1.03 4.25
C LEU A 209 9.52 1.58 3.96
N GLN A 210 10.47 0.67 3.70
CA GLN A 210 11.87 0.98 3.43
C GLN A 210 12.22 0.48 2.03
N LEU A 211 11.80 1.23 1.01
CA LEU A 211 12.07 0.92 -0.39
C LEU A 211 13.39 1.59 -0.84
N PRO A 212 14.18 0.93 -1.69
CA PRO A 212 15.34 1.56 -2.32
C PRO A 212 14.93 2.86 -3.04
N TYR A 213 15.80 3.87 -3.00
CA TYR A 213 15.63 5.19 -3.64
C TYR A 213 14.48 6.05 -3.09
N LEU A 214 13.56 5.50 -2.27
CA LEU A 214 12.39 6.23 -1.79
C LEU A 214 12.49 6.73 -0.33
N GLN A 215 13.62 6.59 0.35
CA GLN A 215 13.76 6.94 1.77
C GLN A 215 13.59 8.45 2.04
N ARG A 216 13.97 9.29 1.06
CA ARG A 216 13.82 10.75 1.10
C ARG A 216 12.66 11.25 0.23
N VAL A 217 11.75 10.36 -0.12
CA VAL A 217 10.67 10.67 -1.07
C VAL A 217 9.33 10.68 -0.37
N VAL A 218 8.53 11.69 -0.71
CA VAL A 218 7.08 11.71 -0.51
C VAL A 218 6.43 11.37 -1.85
N THR A 219 5.62 10.32 -1.90
CA THR A 219 4.88 9.95 -3.12
C THR A 219 3.47 10.50 -3.08
N ASP A 220 2.97 11.00 -4.20
CA ASP A 220 1.59 11.45 -4.38
C ASP A 220 0.94 10.88 -5.66
N THR A 221 -0.37 10.89 -5.74
CA THR A 221 -1.17 10.09 -6.67
C THR A 221 -2.30 10.91 -7.27
N HIS A 222 -2.97 10.43 -8.34
CA HIS A 222 -4.05 11.18 -9.02
C HIS A 222 -3.67 12.63 -9.28
N PHE A 223 -2.42 12.82 -9.71
CA PHE A 223 -1.73 14.10 -9.55
C PHE A 223 -2.34 15.19 -10.42
N ASP A 224 -2.54 14.90 -11.69
CA ASP A 224 -3.17 15.79 -12.67
C ASP A 224 -4.65 16.04 -12.34
N LYS A 225 -5.42 14.98 -12.10
CA LYS A 225 -6.88 15.06 -11.94
C LYS A 225 -7.31 15.81 -10.68
N ARG A 226 -6.44 15.90 -9.70
CA ARG A 226 -6.75 16.50 -8.40
C ARG A 226 -5.87 17.72 -8.09
N ASP A 227 -5.16 18.24 -9.06
CA ASP A 227 -4.30 19.44 -8.96
C ASP A 227 -3.39 19.43 -7.72
N ARG A 228 -2.54 18.38 -7.62
CA ARG A 228 -1.85 18.06 -6.37
C ARG A 228 -0.45 18.67 -6.22
N LEU A 229 0.01 19.49 -7.15
CA LEU A 229 1.36 20.07 -7.09
C LEU A 229 1.58 20.91 -5.82
N GLY A 230 0.62 21.77 -5.47
CA GLY A 230 0.73 22.62 -4.28
C GLY A 230 0.87 21.80 -3.00
N ARG A 231 0.03 20.76 -2.83
CA ARG A 231 0.13 19.92 -1.61
C ARG A 231 1.41 19.08 -1.58
N LEU A 232 1.92 18.61 -2.72
CA LEU A 232 3.17 17.86 -2.77
C LEU A 232 4.34 18.73 -2.36
N ILE A 233 4.38 20.00 -2.80
CA ILE A 233 5.40 20.97 -2.36
C ILE A 233 5.30 21.18 -0.84
N VAL A 234 4.09 21.30 -0.29
CA VAL A 234 3.87 21.38 1.17
C VAL A 234 4.41 20.14 1.87
N PHE A 235 4.10 18.94 1.36
CA PHE A 235 4.57 17.70 1.96
C PHE A 235 6.10 17.59 1.95
N VAL A 236 6.74 18.00 0.87
CA VAL A 236 8.21 18.04 0.77
C VAL A 236 8.79 19.05 1.77
N ALA A 237 8.26 20.27 1.81
CA ALA A 237 8.70 21.29 2.76
C ALA A 237 8.53 20.85 4.22
N ARG A 238 7.38 20.23 4.54
CA ARG A 238 7.12 19.69 5.88
C ARG A 238 8.04 18.53 6.23
N ALA A 239 8.27 17.58 5.29
CA ALA A 239 9.18 16.47 5.49
C ALA A 239 10.63 16.93 5.69
N ALA A 240 11.08 17.96 4.94
CA ALA A 240 12.39 18.58 5.11
C ALA A 240 12.53 19.20 6.51
N HIS A 241 11.55 19.99 6.92
CA HIS A 241 11.51 20.61 8.25
C HIS A 241 11.56 19.55 9.36
N ASP A 242 10.69 18.54 9.31
CA ASP A 242 10.55 17.53 10.37
C ASP A 242 11.77 16.59 10.46
N SER A 243 12.50 16.40 9.37
CA SER A 243 13.72 15.57 9.32
C SER A 243 15.01 16.35 9.52
N GLY A 244 15.02 17.64 9.24
CA GLY A 244 16.22 18.46 9.10
C GLY A 244 17.04 18.11 7.85
N ASP A 245 16.41 17.51 6.82
CA ASP A 245 17.05 17.10 5.57
C ASP A 245 16.44 17.91 4.40
N PRO A 246 17.14 18.92 3.88
CA PRO A 246 16.64 19.75 2.80
C PRO A 246 16.55 19.05 1.45
N ASP A 247 17.20 17.87 1.31
CA ASP A 247 17.23 17.08 0.08
C ASP A 247 16.00 16.15 -0.06
N MET A 248 14.90 16.49 0.60
CA MET A 248 13.63 15.78 0.43
C MET A 248 13.06 15.99 -0.96
N VAL A 249 12.45 14.94 -1.51
CA VAL A 249 11.93 14.91 -2.89
C VAL A 249 10.44 14.54 -2.87
N GLY A 250 9.67 15.17 -3.74
CA GLY A 250 8.31 14.78 -4.04
C GLY A 250 8.22 14.07 -5.39
N ILE A 251 7.50 12.95 -5.45
CA ILE A 251 7.17 12.27 -6.71
C ILE A 251 5.66 12.17 -6.82
N GLY A 252 5.06 12.95 -7.73
CA GLY A 252 3.66 12.88 -8.11
C GLY A 252 3.46 12.04 -9.35
N VAL A 253 2.46 11.17 -9.37
CA VAL A 253 2.15 10.34 -10.54
C VAL A 253 0.70 10.60 -10.97
N ASP A 254 0.51 10.93 -12.25
CA ASP A 254 -0.80 11.18 -12.86
C ASP A 254 -1.68 9.94 -12.83
N GLU A 255 -3.00 10.09 -12.97
CA GLU A 255 -3.89 8.95 -13.21
C GLU A 255 -3.48 8.19 -14.47
N ASP A 256 -3.84 6.93 -14.57
CA ASP A 256 -3.58 6.05 -15.72
C ASP A 256 -2.09 5.96 -16.10
N THR A 257 -1.21 6.21 -15.11
CA THR A 257 0.24 6.34 -15.28
C THR A 257 0.98 5.51 -14.24
N ALA A 258 2.11 4.93 -14.65
CA ALA A 258 3.00 4.17 -13.78
C ALA A 258 4.46 4.53 -14.03
N LEU A 259 5.24 4.74 -12.96
CA LEU A 259 6.69 4.80 -12.97
C LEU A 259 7.24 3.43 -12.58
N CYS A 260 7.90 2.76 -13.53
CA CYS A 260 8.51 1.44 -13.36
C CYS A 260 9.99 1.59 -13.07
N VAL A 261 10.44 1.17 -11.89
CA VAL A 261 11.80 1.37 -11.37
C VAL A 261 12.57 0.07 -11.37
N GLU A 262 13.69 0.06 -12.10
CA GLU A 262 14.65 -1.03 -12.19
C GLU A 262 15.52 -1.14 -10.92
N PRO A 263 16.21 -2.30 -10.73
CA PRO A 263 17.08 -2.51 -9.56
C PRO A 263 18.21 -1.49 -9.39
N ASP A 264 18.67 -0.88 -10.48
CA ASP A 264 19.78 0.11 -10.50
C ASP A 264 19.30 1.56 -10.37
N GLY A 265 18.00 1.77 -10.11
CA GLY A 265 17.39 3.09 -9.97
C GLY A 265 16.96 3.75 -11.27
N GLN A 266 17.24 3.15 -12.44
CA GLN A 266 16.62 3.59 -13.67
C GLN A 266 15.11 3.39 -13.62
N ALA A 267 14.36 4.32 -14.19
CA ALA A 267 12.91 4.27 -14.17
C ALA A 267 12.33 4.72 -15.51
N GLN A 268 11.23 4.12 -15.92
CA GLN A 268 10.51 4.47 -17.14
C GLN A 268 9.07 4.79 -16.82
N VAL A 269 8.54 5.84 -17.46
CA VAL A 269 7.13 6.24 -17.35
C VAL A 269 6.31 5.50 -18.40
N TYR A 270 5.22 4.88 -17.98
CA TYR A 270 4.20 4.27 -18.82
C TYR A 270 2.85 4.93 -18.54
N SER A 271 2.01 5.08 -19.55
CA SER A 271 0.65 5.62 -19.40
C SER A 271 -0.29 4.90 -20.34
N ALA A 272 -1.54 4.71 -19.94
CA ALA A 272 -2.53 3.99 -20.73
C ALA A 272 -2.93 4.72 -22.01
N ASP A 273 -2.90 6.06 -21.99
CA ASP A 273 -3.24 6.94 -23.11
C ASP A 273 -2.02 7.60 -23.78
N GLY A 274 -0.82 7.42 -23.24
CA GLY A 274 0.40 8.06 -23.73
C GLY A 274 0.62 9.50 -23.24
N GLU A 275 -0.32 10.10 -22.51
CA GLU A 275 -0.29 11.52 -22.10
C GLU A 275 0.17 11.74 -20.65
N GLY A 276 0.08 10.70 -19.82
CA GLY A 276 0.38 10.78 -18.40
C GLY A 276 1.83 11.11 -18.08
N LYS A 277 2.04 11.70 -16.92
CA LYS A 277 3.33 12.27 -16.49
C LYS A 277 3.69 11.86 -15.07
N VAL A 278 4.97 11.98 -14.78
CA VAL A 278 5.53 11.95 -13.44
C VAL A 278 6.12 13.31 -13.14
N TRP A 279 5.82 13.82 -11.96
CA TRP A 279 6.23 15.13 -11.47
C TRP A 279 7.24 14.95 -10.35
N VAL A 280 8.40 15.60 -10.47
CA VAL A 280 9.47 15.56 -9.48
C VAL A 280 9.65 16.95 -8.88
N VAL A 281 9.48 17.06 -7.58
CA VAL A 281 9.71 18.29 -6.81
C VAL A 281 10.98 18.08 -5.99
N SER A 282 12.02 18.88 -6.25
CA SER A 282 13.33 18.73 -5.61
C SER A 282 13.95 20.08 -5.24
N PRO A 283 13.46 20.70 -4.13
CA PRO A 283 13.90 22.07 -3.78
C PRO A 283 15.37 22.16 -3.38
N GLY A 284 15.96 21.14 -2.77
CA GLY A 284 17.35 21.14 -2.28
C GLY A 284 17.63 22.21 -1.22
N ARG A 285 16.59 22.76 -0.61
CA ARG A 285 16.66 23.78 0.43
C ARG A 285 15.36 23.84 1.22
N ASP A 286 15.38 24.47 2.37
CA ASP A 286 14.20 24.75 3.18
C ASP A 286 13.29 25.78 2.51
N ALA A 287 12.00 25.75 2.86
CA ALA A 287 11.03 26.77 2.47
C ALA A 287 11.42 28.16 3.03
N ASP A 288 11.07 29.22 2.31
CA ASP A 288 11.36 30.59 2.74
C ASP A 288 10.58 30.93 4.04
N ARG A 289 9.40 30.33 4.21
CA ARG A 289 8.61 30.42 5.42
C ARG A 289 7.72 29.20 5.58
N LEU A 290 7.88 28.50 6.69
CA LEU A 290 7.05 27.37 7.12
C LEU A 290 6.79 27.53 8.64
N VAL A 291 5.65 28.13 8.99
CA VAL A 291 5.30 28.51 10.37
C VAL A 291 3.86 28.09 10.65
N GLU A 292 3.60 27.59 11.84
CA GLU A 292 2.27 27.19 12.29
C GLU A 292 1.26 28.37 12.20
N GLY A 293 0.09 28.10 11.61
CA GLY A 293 -1.00 29.07 11.43
C GLY A 293 -0.73 30.12 10.34
N GLU A 294 0.30 29.97 9.52
CA GLU A 294 0.61 30.89 8.44
C GLU A 294 0.74 30.13 7.10
N PRO A 295 0.31 30.75 5.97
CA PRO A 295 0.48 30.15 4.66
C PRO A 295 1.94 29.88 4.31
N LEU A 296 2.18 28.80 3.55
CA LEU A 296 3.50 28.48 3.01
C LEU A 296 4.00 29.62 2.11
N ARG A 297 5.29 29.96 2.27
CA ARG A 297 6.02 30.74 1.27
C ARG A 297 7.23 29.96 0.80
N PHE A 298 7.28 29.67 -0.50
CA PHE A 298 8.34 28.90 -1.09
C PHE A 298 8.50 29.28 -2.56
N HIS A 299 9.53 30.08 -2.87
CA HIS A 299 9.77 30.58 -4.23
C HIS A 299 10.75 29.68 -4.98
N ALA A 300 10.72 29.75 -6.30
CA ALA A 300 11.65 29.09 -7.20
C ALA A 300 11.88 27.60 -6.88
N VAL A 301 10.80 26.88 -6.56
CA VAL A 301 10.83 25.41 -6.29
C VAL A 301 11.01 24.69 -7.63
N PRO A 302 12.10 23.95 -7.84
CA PRO A 302 12.29 23.19 -9.07
C PRO A 302 11.27 22.07 -9.22
N VAL A 303 10.67 22.00 -10.40
CA VAL A 303 9.73 20.96 -10.81
C VAL A 303 10.17 20.40 -12.14
N THR A 304 10.51 19.10 -12.18
CA THR A 304 10.81 18.37 -13.41
C THR A 304 9.62 17.50 -13.78
N VAL A 305 9.18 17.58 -15.02
CA VAL A 305 8.05 16.80 -15.53
C VAL A 305 8.53 15.80 -16.58
N VAL A 306 8.27 14.51 -16.33
CA VAL A 306 8.72 13.39 -17.16
C VAL A 306 7.50 12.77 -17.83
N ALA A 307 7.45 12.79 -19.15
CA ALA A 307 6.32 12.30 -19.93
C ALA A 307 6.36 10.77 -20.12
N SER A 308 5.22 10.21 -20.48
CA SER A 308 5.10 8.81 -20.89
C SER A 308 6.12 8.46 -21.99
N GLY A 309 6.73 7.27 -21.86
CA GLY A 309 7.81 6.79 -22.74
C GLY A 309 9.21 7.25 -22.33
N SER A 310 9.35 8.33 -21.56
CA SER A 310 10.65 8.88 -21.12
C SER A 310 11.20 8.14 -19.92
N ARG A 311 12.49 8.36 -19.64
CA ARG A 311 13.23 7.75 -18.55
C ARG A 311 13.75 8.77 -17.56
N MET A 312 13.97 8.30 -16.35
CA MET A 312 14.65 9.04 -15.29
C MET A 312 15.46 8.11 -14.40
N ARG A 313 16.30 8.68 -13.55
CA ARG A 313 17.02 7.96 -12.50
C ARG A 313 16.57 8.48 -11.14
N LEU A 314 16.36 7.58 -10.19
CA LEU A 314 15.90 7.94 -8.84
C LEU A 314 17.05 8.25 -7.87
N ASP A 315 18.28 7.91 -8.20
CA ASP A 315 19.47 8.16 -7.36
C ASP A 315 20.01 9.58 -7.47
N ASP A 316 19.91 10.21 -8.65
CA ASP A 316 20.40 11.57 -8.93
C ASP A 316 19.35 12.48 -9.59
N LEU A 317 18.13 11.98 -9.78
CA LEU A 317 16.97 12.65 -10.38
C LEU A 317 17.19 13.15 -11.81
N GLN A 318 18.22 12.68 -12.51
CA GLN A 318 18.38 12.98 -13.93
C GLN A 318 17.23 12.39 -14.74
N ALA A 319 16.64 13.17 -15.61
CA ALA A 319 15.47 12.79 -16.38
C ALA A 319 15.52 13.28 -17.83
N GLU A 320 14.90 12.50 -18.72
CA GLU A 320 14.48 12.96 -20.04
C GLU A 320 13.22 13.82 -19.85
N ALA A 321 13.40 15.07 -19.41
CA ALA A 321 12.29 15.92 -19.03
C ALA A 321 11.46 16.35 -20.24
N ALA A 322 10.14 16.28 -20.11
CA ALA A 322 9.22 16.91 -21.08
C ALA A 322 9.33 18.44 -20.99
N TYR A 323 9.47 18.94 -19.76
CA TYR A 323 9.81 20.32 -19.47
C TYR A 323 10.29 20.46 -18.02
N GLU A 324 10.99 21.56 -17.75
CA GLU A 324 11.32 22.01 -16.41
C GLU A 324 10.49 23.26 -16.07
N ALA A 325 10.21 23.47 -14.79
CA ALA A 325 9.47 24.62 -14.32
C ALA A 325 9.97 25.06 -12.94
N LEU A 326 9.66 26.29 -12.58
CA LEU A 326 9.75 26.78 -11.21
C LEU A 326 8.35 27.03 -10.68
N ALA A 327 8.08 26.56 -9.48
CA ALA A 327 6.85 26.87 -8.78
C ALA A 327 7.12 27.91 -7.67
N ASP A 328 6.29 28.92 -7.62
CA ASP A 328 6.27 29.94 -6.56
C ASP A 328 5.00 29.79 -5.75
N ILE A 329 5.14 29.62 -4.45
CA ILE A 329 4.01 29.59 -3.51
C ILE A 329 4.08 30.81 -2.58
N SER A 330 3.00 31.59 -2.56
CA SER A 330 2.82 32.70 -1.64
C SER A 330 1.33 32.91 -1.35
N ASP A 331 1.02 33.28 -0.12
CA ASP A 331 -0.34 33.64 0.34
C ASP A 331 -1.43 32.59 0.02
N GLY A 332 -1.03 31.29 -0.01
CA GLY A 332 -1.93 30.16 -0.30
C GLY A 332 -2.19 29.91 -1.78
N GLU A 333 -1.51 30.59 -2.68
CA GLU A 333 -1.59 30.41 -4.13
C GLU A 333 -0.27 29.87 -4.71
N ILE A 334 -0.37 29.19 -5.84
CA ILE A 334 0.77 28.64 -6.56
C ILE A 334 0.80 29.19 -8.00
N GLU A 335 1.96 29.67 -8.43
CA GLU A 335 2.27 30.00 -9.82
C GLU A 335 3.34 29.06 -10.35
N VAL A 336 3.18 28.58 -11.60
CA VAL A 336 4.14 27.68 -12.23
C VAL A 336 4.65 28.30 -13.51
N ILE A 337 5.95 28.55 -13.57
CA ILE A 337 6.65 29.18 -14.68
C ILE A 337 7.51 28.14 -15.39
N ARG A 338 7.13 27.74 -16.60
CA ARG A 338 7.93 26.84 -17.43
C ARG A 338 9.21 27.55 -17.87
N GLN A 339 10.31 26.80 -17.85
CA GLN A 339 11.63 27.24 -18.31
C GLN A 339 11.88 26.83 -19.76
#